data_3f58147af050a0a364fdf46fcf7f7c6a
#
_entry.id   3f58147af050a0a364fdf46fcf7f7c6a
#
_cell.length_a   1.000
_cell.length_b   1.000
_cell.length_c   1.000
_cell.angle_alpha   90.00
_cell.angle_beta   90.00
_cell.angle_gamma   90.00
#
_symmetry.space_group_name_H-M   'P 1'
#
loop_
_entity.id
_entity.type
_entity.pdbx_description
1 polymer ?
#
loop_
_entity_poly.entity_id
_entity_poly.type
_entity_poly.pdbx_seq_one_letter_code
_entity_poly.pdbx_strand_id
1 'polypeptide(L)'
;SAVLRAEGARSRSAVFIAGHNEYVSDTLRGLFTQNNYSVSDISLSLKDIAEGTDLAVIAAPTSDFSSEEIAKLDAYMAEGGRLLVFAEPSSGVLTNLNAFLREWGIGLSGIVVAEKTQFTDANPLSIVPIYSGHEINSYFSANRLYLVMPSTVALEQEFVSRGSISTAKLLYSTDRSYDANDTAGESGPFTLAMAAEKTDG
;
A
#
# COMPACT_ATOMS: atom_id res chain seq x y z
N SER A 1 -16.03 -21.95 8.10
CA SER A 1 -14.91 -21.65 7.16
C SER A 1 -13.96 -22.82 6.88
N ALA A 2 -14.31 -24.06 7.26
CA ALA A 2 -13.48 -25.25 6.97
C ALA A 2 -13.75 -25.88 5.59
N VAL A 3 -14.66 -25.33 4.80
CA VAL A 3 -15.18 -25.98 3.56
C VAL A 3 -14.46 -25.54 2.28
N LEU A 4 -13.57 -24.56 2.34
CA LEU A 4 -12.82 -24.07 1.14
C LEU A 4 -11.35 -24.51 1.10
N ARG A 5 -10.94 -25.51 1.88
CA ARG A 5 -9.74 -26.27 1.57
C ARG A 5 -10.09 -27.31 0.50
N ALA A 6 -10.30 -26.85 -0.72
CA ALA A 6 -10.31 -27.71 -1.87
C ALA A 6 -8.93 -28.37 -1.97
N GLU A 7 -8.89 -29.67 -1.93
CA GLU A 7 -7.68 -30.47 -2.20
C GLU A 7 -7.09 -29.99 -3.53
N GLY A 8 -5.86 -29.46 -3.50
CA GLY A 8 -5.11 -29.06 -4.69
C GLY A 8 -4.92 -27.55 -4.92
N ALA A 9 -5.48 -26.64 -4.12
CA ALA A 9 -5.14 -25.23 -4.22
C ALA A 9 -3.72 -24.99 -3.68
N ARG A 10 -2.77 -24.57 -4.54
CA ARG A 10 -1.45 -24.13 -4.13
C ARG A 10 -1.60 -23.07 -3.02
N SER A 11 -0.97 -23.28 -1.88
CA SER A 11 -0.87 -22.24 -0.86
C SER A 11 -0.13 -21.04 -1.46
N ARG A 12 -0.73 -19.85 -1.39
CA ARG A 12 -0.06 -18.63 -1.78
C ARG A 12 1.00 -18.26 -0.75
N SER A 13 2.04 -17.57 -1.19
CA SER A 13 3.11 -17.11 -0.31
C SER A 13 3.09 -15.58 -0.21
N ALA A 14 3.21 -15.07 1.02
CA ALA A 14 3.43 -13.66 1.28
C ALA A 14 4.72 -13.48 2.08
N VAL A 15 5.60 -12.62 1.62
CA VAL A 15 6.85 -12.31 2.30
C VAL A 15 6.80 -10.86 2.80
N PHE A 16 7.01 -10.66 4.09
CA PHE A 16 7.16 -9.35 4.69
C PHE A 16 8.62 -8.93 4.62
N ILE A 17 8.87 -7.77 4.01
CA ILE A 17 10.19 -7.17 3.99
C ILE A 17 10.51 -6.68 5.39
N ALA A 18 11.74 -6.90 5.85
CA ALA A 18 12.23 -6.54 7.17
C ALA A 18 13.64 -5.96 7.07
N GLY A 19 13.98 -5.05 7.97
CA GLY A 19 15.30 -4.42 8.04
C GLY A 19 15.27 -2.90 8.02
N HIS A 20 14.08 -2.30 7.80
CA HIS A 20 13.87 -0.86 7.69
C HIS A 20 12.98 -0.33 8.83
N ASN A 21 12.98 -1.03 9.98
CA ASN A 21 12.17 -0.77 11.18
C ASN A 21 10.66 -0.81 10.88
N GLU A 22 10.23 -1.70 10.01
CA GLU A 22 8.83 -1.93 9.69
C GLU A 22 8.06 -2.38 10.93
N TYR A 23 6.80 -1.94 11.01
CA TYR A 23 5.88 -2.41 12.03
C TYR A 23 4.83 -3.33 11.42
N VAL A 24 4.92 -4.62 11.73
CA VAL A 24 3.97 -5.63 11.28
C VAL A 24 3.24 -6.21 12.48
N SER A 25 1.97 -5.83 12.66
CA SER A 25 1.15 -6.37 13.74
C SER A 25 0.77 -7.85 13.51
N ASP A 26 0.55 -8.60 14.58
CA ASP A 26 0.02 -9.97 14.51
C ASP A 26 -1.34 -10.03 13.81
N THR A 27 -2.15 -8.97 13.95
CA THR A 27 -3.43 -8.84 13.25
C THR A 27 -3.24 -8.80 11.74
N LEU A 28 -2.30 -8.01 11.24
CA LEU A 28 -2.00 -7.94 9.81
C LEU A 28 -1.52 -9.29 9.29
N ARG A 29 -0.58 -9.94 9.97
CA ARG A 29 -0.13 -11.31 9.61
C ARG A 29 -1.27 -12.32 9.64
N GLY A 30 -2.14 -12.20 10.64
CA GLY A 30 -3.33 -13.05 10.80
C GLY A 30 -4.29 -12.94 9.61
N LEU A 31 -4.46 -11.75 9.03
CA LEU A 31 -5.29 -11.57 7.84
C LEU A 31 -4.74 -12.36 6.63
N PHE A 32 -3.43 -12.38 6.43
CA PHE A 32 -2.82 -13.17 5.35
C PHE A 32 -3.01 -14.67 5.57
N THR A 33 -2.72 -15.17 6.76
CA THR A 33 -2.88 -16.61 7.08
C THR A 33 -4.33 -17.08 7.00
N GLN A 34 -5.28 -16.26 7.42
CA GLN A 34 -6.72 -16.53 7.29
C GLN A 34 -7.19 -16.58 5.83
N ASN A 35 -6.49 -15.86 4.94
CA ASN A 35 -6.73 -15.85 3.50
C ASN A 35 -5.82 -16.83 2.73
N ASN A 36 -5.31 -17.85 3.42
CA ASN A 36 -4.57 -18.98 2.83
C ASN A 36 -3.21 -18.62 2.27
N TYR A 37 -2.55 -17.58 2.81
CA TYR A 37 -1.14 -17.30 2.56
C TYR A 37 -0.26 -17.99 3.61
N SER A 38 0.84 -18.59 3.17
CA SER A 38 1.99 -18.87 4.03
C SER A 38 2.81 -17.59 4.16
N VAL A 39 3.07 -17.19 5.41
CA VAL A 39 3.72 -15.91 5.73
C VAL A 39 5.14 -16.16 6.22
N SER A 40 6.11 -15.38 5.71
CA SER A 40 7.51 -15.38 6.16
C SER A 40 8.09 -13.97 6.13
N ASP A 41 9.27 -13.79 6.72
CA ASP A 41 10.02 -12.54 6.67
C ASP A 41 11.28 -12.68 5.83
N ILE A 42 11.69 -11.58 5.21
CA ILE A 42 12.93 -11.49 4.45
C ILE A 42 13.62 -10.14 4.69
N SER A 43 14.94 -10.17 4.85
CA SER A 43 15.77 -8.96 4.72
C SER A 43 16.42 -8.93 3.35
N LEU A 44 16.13 -7.89 2.58
CA LEU A 44 16.68 -7.72 1.23
C LEU A 44 18.19 -7.45 1.26
N SER A 45 18.73 -6.94 2.36
CA SER A 45 20.19 -6.81 2.53
C SER A 45 20.92 -8.16 2.56
N LEU A 46 20.22 -9.26 2.88
CA LEU A 46 20.83 -10.59 3.03
C LEU A 46 20.54 -11.51 1.85
N LYS A 47 19.36 -11.41 1.23
CA LYS A 47 18.94 -12.33 0.16
C LYS A 47 17.87 -11.70 -0.74
N ASP A 48 17.66 -12.30 -1.89
CA ASP A 48 16.62 -11.92 -2.85
C ASP A 48 15.26 -12.51 -2.46
N ILE A 49 14.18 -11.95 -2.98
CA ILE A 49 12.84 -12.54 -2.86
C ILE A 49 12.84 -13.86 -3.66
N ALA A 50 12.37 -14.92 -3.03
CA ALA A 50 12.38 -16.25 -3.67
C ALA A 50 11.45 -16.27 -4.89
N GLU A 51 11.90 -16.95 -5.94
CA GLU A 51 11.08 -17.21 -7.13
C GLU A 51 9.74 -17.86 -6.76
N GLY A 52 8.68 -17.44 -7.40
CA GLY A 52 7.33 -17.93 -7.13
C GLY A 52 6.69 -17.38 -5.85
N THR A 53 7.28 -16.36 -5.20
CA THR A 53 6.61 -15.59 -4.15
C THR A 53 5.43 -14.83 -4.75
N ASP A 54 4.21 -15.02 -4.21
CA ASP A 54 3.00 -14.42 -4.78
C ASP A 54 2.82 -12.96 -4.40
N LEU A 55 3.36 -12.54 -3.23
CA LEU A 55 3.21 -11.17 -2.73
C LEU A 55 4.38 -10.78 -1.81
N ALA A 56 4.98 -9.63 -2.06
CA ALA A 56 5.87 -8.96 -1.12
C ALA A 56 5.12 -7.82 -0.41
N VAL A 57 5.36 -7.63 0.87
CA VAL A 57 4.70 -6.62 1.70
C VAL A 57 5.75 -5.75 2.38
N ILE A 58 5.65 -4.44 2.19
CA ILE A 58 6.41 -3.42 2.90
C ILE A 58 5.44 -2.71 3.86
N ALA A 59 5.67 -2.81 5.14
CA ALA A 59 4.72 -2.34 6.16
C ALA A 59 5.32 -1.18 6.98
N ALA A 60 5.03 0.04 6.55
CA ALA A 60 5.38 1.27 7.24
C ALA A 60 6.88 1.36 7.64
N PRO A 61 7.81 1.31 6.67
CA PRO A 61 9.23 1.42 6.94
C PRO A 61 9.56 2.81 7.47
N THR A 62 10.47 2.91 8.45
CA THR A 62 10.92 4.20 9.00
C THR A 62 12.35 4.56 8.59
N SER A 63 13.06 3.66 7.91
CA SER A 63 14.34 3.92 7.24
C SER A 63 14.27 3.51 5.77
N ASP A 64 15.02 4.22 4.94
CA ASP A 64 15.00 4.03 3.49
C ASP A 64 15.74 2.77 3.06
N PHE A 65 15.40 2.28 1.90
CA PHE A 65 16.03 1.15 1.23
C PHE A 65 17.32 1.59 0.54
N SER A 66 18.33 0.74 0.54
CA SER A 66 19.51 0.94 -0.30
C SER A 66 19.18 0.74 -1.78
N SER A 67 20.03 1.27 -2.66
CA SER A 67 19.87 1.05 -4.11
C SER A 67 19.96 -0.44 -4.51
N GLU A 68 20.73 -1.25 -3.77
CA GLU A 68 20.81 -2.69 -3.99
C GLU A 68 19.50 -3.40 -3.64
N GLU A 69 18.85 -3.01 -2.55
CA GLU A 69 17.56 -3.56 -2.13
C GLU A 69 16.44 -3.14 -3.09
N ILE A 70 16.47 -1.90 -3.59
CA ILE A 70 15.55 -1.45 -4.65
C ILE A 70 15.74 -2.27 -5.93
N ALA A 71 16.99 -2.55 -6.33
CA ALA A 71 17.24 -3.38 -7.50
C ALA A 71 16.67 -4.81 -7.36
N LYS A 72 16.63 -5.37 -6.15
CA LYS A 72 16.01 -6.66 -5.86
C LYS A 72 14.48 -6.59 -5.94
N LEU A 73 13.87 -5.50 -5.46
CA LEU A 73 12.44 -5.25 -5.64
C LEU A 73 12.08 -5.12 -7.12
N ASP A 74 12.87 -4.37 -7.88
CA ASP A 74 12.66 -4.18 -9.32
C ASP A 74 12.77 -5.50 -10.09
N ALA A 75 13.78 -6.33 -9.80
CA ALA A 75 13.92 -7.66 -10.37
C ALA A 75 12.69 -8.55 -10.07
N TYR A 76 12.22 -8.56 -8.81
CA TYR A 76 11.03 -9.30 -8.43
C TYR A 76 9.77 -8.82 -9.17
N MET A 77 9.59 -7.52 -9.30
CA MET A 77 8.46 -6.94 -10.04
C MET A 77 8.55 -7.21 -11.56
N ALA A 78 9.77 -7.22 -12.11
CA ALA A 78 10.00 -7.55 -13.52
C ALA A 78 9.60 -8.99 -13.88
N GLU A 79 9.69 -9.91 -12.93
CA GLU A 79 9.25 -11.31 -13.05
C GLU A 79 7.75 -11.52 -12.78
N GLY A 80 6.96 -10.45 -12.71
CA GLY A 80 5.52 -10.50 -12.45
C GLY A 80 5.15 -10.59 -10.96
N GLY A 81 6.08 -10.25 -10.08
CA GLY A 81 5.84 -10.11 -8.65
C GLY A 81 4.79 -9.07 -8.32
N ARG A 82 4.21 -9.16 -7.13
CA ARG A 82 3.22 -8.21 -6.62
C ARG A 82 3.72 -7.59 -5.34
N LEU A 83 3.53 -6.27 -5.21
CA LEU A 83 3.99 -5.51 -4.05
C LEU A 83 2.80 -4.81 -3.37
N LEU A 84 2.71 -4.93 -2.06
CA LEU A 84 1.79 -4.16 -1.22
C LEU A 84 2.61 -3.29 -0.28
N VAL A 85 2.40 -1.98 -0.36
CA VAL A 85 3.12 -1.00 0.46
C VAL A 85 2.14 -0.26 1.36
N PHE A 86 2.43 -0.25 2.65
CA PHE A 86 1.80 0.66 3.60
C PHE A 86 2.80 1.76 3.92
N ALA A 87 2.36 3.00 3.82
CA ALA A 87 3.12 4.17 4.24
C ALA A 87 2.35 4.93 5.32
N GLU A 88 3.06 5.44 6.31
CA GLU A 88 2.49 6.21 7.41
C GLU A 88 3.32 7.48 7.68
N PRO A 89 2.78 8.49 8.40
CA PRO A 89 3.49 9.73 8.67
C PRO A 89 4.82 9.59 9.40
N SER A 90 5.01 8.51 10.16
CA SER A 90 6.27 8.20 10.85
C SER A 90 7.35 7.66 9.92
N SER A 91 6.99 7.28 8.68
CA SER A 91 7.95 6.94 7.66
C SER A 91 8.85 8.14 7.40
N GLY A 92 10.15 7.97 7.62
CA GLY A 92 11.14 9.03 7.37
C GLY A 92 11.19 9.42 5.89
N VAL A 93 12.22 10.16 5.49
CA VAL A 93 12.45 10.45 4.08
C VAL A 93 12.88 9.16 3.37
N LEU A 94 11.96 8.55 2.64
CA LEU A 94 12.16 7.29 1.91
C LEU A 94 12.49 7.58 0.44
N THR A 95 13.64 8.23 0.19
CA THR A 95 14.01 8.75 -1.13
C THR A 95 14.07 7.64 -2.20
N ASN A 96 14.75 6.54 -1.89
CA ASN A 96 14.94 5.45 -2.85
C ASN A 96 13.63 4.67 -3.07
N LEU A 97 12.92 4.35 -1.98
CA LEU A 97 11.61 3.70 -2.09
C LEU A 97 10.62 4.58 -2.86
N ASN A 98 10.57 5.88 -2.57
CA ASN A 98 9.66 6.80 -3.26
C ASN A 98 10.04 6.93 -4.75
N ALA A 99 11.33 6.99 -5.10
CA ALA A 99 11.77 7.00 -6.49
C ALA A 99 11.31 5.73 -7.24
N PHE A 100 11.48 4.56 -6.63
CA PHE A 100 10.99 3.29 -7.17
C PHE A 100 9.47 3.29 -7.38
N LEU A 101 8.69 3.74 -6.39
CA LEU A 101 7.22 3.82 -6.51
C LEU A 101 6.79 4.80 -7.60
N ARG A 102 7.51 5.92 -7.80
CA ARG A 102 7.24 6.90 -8.87
C ARG A 102 7.46 6.32 -10.28
N GLU A 103 8.34 5.35 -10.44
CA GLU A 103 8.49 4.61 -11.71
C GLU A 103 7.20 3.82 -12.04
N TRP A 104 6.51 3.34 -11.02
CA TRP A 104 5.19 2.70 -11.11
C TRP A 104 4.01 3.69 -11.11
N GLY A 105 4.30 5.00 -11.09
CA GLY A 105 3.31 6.07 -11.17
C GLY A 105 2.68 6.47 -9.86
N ILE A 106 3.23 6.06 -8.73
CA ILE A 106 2.74 6.37 -7.38
C ILE A 106 3.84 7.09 -6.60
N GLY A 107 3.56 8.30 -6.11
CA GLY A 107 4.45 9.08 -5.26
C GLY A 107 3.93 9.23 -3.83
N LEU A 108 4.82 9.28 -2.86
CA LEU A 108 4.52 9.68 -1.49
C LEU A 108 4.67 11.20 -1.38
N SER A 109 3.59 11.93 -1.05
CA SER A 109 3.61 13.40 -1.05
C SER A 109 4.24 14.01 0.21
N GLY A 110 4.27 13.27 1.31
CA GLY A 110 4.66 13.80 2.62
C GLY A 110 3.53 14.55 3.35
N ILE A 111 2.38 14.79 2.72
CA ILE A 111 1.21 15.40 3.35
C ILE A 111 0.56 14.41 4.30
N VAL A 112 0.38 14.80 5.55
CA VAL A 112 -0.39 14.04 6.54
C VAL A 112 -1.84 14.47 6.47
N VAL A 113 -2.71 13.56 6.02
CA VAL A 113 -4.11 13.92 5.76
C VAL A 113 -4.93 13.89 7.04
N ALA A 114 -5.64 14.97 7.30
CA ALA A 114 -6.67 15.08 8.33
C ALA A 114 -8.02 15.46 7.70
N GLU A 115 -9.11 15.07 8.35
CA GLU A 115 -10.48 15.22 7.85
C GLU A 115 -11.32 16.11 8.78
N LYS A 116 -12.17 16.98 8.18
CA LYS A 116 -13.10 17.81 8.95
C LYS A 116 -14.48 17.19 9.10
N THR A 117 -14.84 16.22 8.26
CA THR A 117 -16.22 15.71 8.18
C THR A 117 -16.34 14.20 8.19
N GLN A 118 -15.40 13.46 7.55
CA GLN A 118 -15.45 11.99 7.45
C GLN A 118 -14.33 11.34 8.25
N PHE A 119 -14.48 11.37 9.56
CA PHE A 119 -13.55 10.72 10.50
C PHE A 119 -14.30 10.04 11.63
N THR A 120 -13.64 9.15 12.36
CA THR A 120 -14.18 8.40 13.51
C THR A 120 -13.36 8.68 14.78
N ASP A 121 -13.87 8.22 15.91
CA ASP A 121 -13.22 8.30 17.23
C ASP A 121 -12.88 9.72 17.69
N ALA A 122 -13.62 10.73 17.20
CA ALA A 122 -13.35 12.15 17.42
C ALA A 122 -11.89 12.54 17.06
N ASN A 123 -11.26 11.78 16.18
CA ASN A 123 -9.88 11.99 15.73
C ASN A 123 -9.85 12.32 14.22
N PRO A 124 -9.54 13.54 13.79
CA PRO A 124 -9.45 13.93 12.38
C PRO A 124 -8.47 13.08 11.55
N LEU A 125 -7.52 12.42 12.17
CA LEU A 125 -6.57 11.51 11.52
C LEU A 125 -7.13 10.09 11.31
N SER A 126 -8.28 9.75 11.90
CA SER A 126 -8.97 8.46 11.70
C SER A 126 -9.98 8.58 10.57
N ILE A 127 -9.50 8.65 9.34
CA ILE A 127 -10.27 8.97 8.14
C ILE A 127 -11.17 7.82 7.74
N VAL A 128 -12.43 8.13 7.38
CA VAL A 128 -13.32 7.21 6.67
C VAL A 128 -13.28 7.59 5.18
N PRO A 129 -12.53 6.85 4.34
CA PRO A 129 -12.31 7.25 2.96
C PRO A 129 -13.53 7.02 2.06
N ILE A 130 -13.54 7.73 0.95
CA ILE A 130 -14.49 7.54 -0.15
C ILE A 130 -13.89 6.52 -1.11
N TYR A 131 -14.65 5.51 -1.49
CA TYR A 131 -14.27 4.50 -2.48
C TYR A 131 -14.41 5.07 -3.90
N SER A 132 -13.39 4.84 -4.74
CA SER A 132 -13.53 5.04 -6.18
C SER A 132 -14.43 3.94 -6.80
N GLY A 133 -14.81 4.12 -8.07
CA GLY A 133 -15.52 3.10 -8.83
C GLY A 133 -14.67 1.93 -9.33
N HIS A 134 -13.43 1.78 -8.86
CA HIS A 134 -12.53 0.72 -9.26
C HIS A 134 -13.01 -0.65 -8.76
N GLU A 135 -12.79 -1.71 -9.55
CA GLU A 135 -13.27 -3.06 -9.25
C GLU A 135 -12.75 -3.62 -7.91
N ILE A 136 -11.53 -3.26 -7.50
CA ILE A 136 -10.95 -3.62 -6.19
C ILE A 136 -11.88 -3.19 -5.04
N ASN A 137 -12.60 -2.09 -5.20
CA ASN A 137 -13.51 -1.55 -4.18
C ASN A 137 -14.93 -2.13 -4.27
N SER A 138 -15.25 -2.91 -5.31
CA SER A 138 -16.62 -3.32 -5.62
C SER A 138 -17.28 -4.08 -4.45
N TYR A 139 -16.55 -4.99 -3.81
CA TYR A 139 -17.07 -5.74 -2.67
C TYR A 139 -17.41 -4.83 -1.48
N PHE A 140 -16.54 -3.90 -1.14
CA PHE A 140 -16.75 -2.96 -0.03
C PHE A 140 -17.91 -2.02 -0.30
N SER A 141 -17.97 -1.45 -1.50
CA SER A 141 -19.04 -0.55 -1.93
C SER A 141 -20.40 -1.25 -1.97
N ALA A 142 -20.47 -2.45 -2.56
CA ALA A 142 -21.70 -3.22 -2.66
C ALA A 142 -22.26 -3.65 -1.29
N ASN A 143 -21.38 -3.95 -0.34
CA ASN A 143 -21.77 -4.37 1.01
C ASN A 143 -21.82 -3.20 2.01
N ARG A 144 -21.60 -1.97 1.56
CA ARG A 144 -21.55 -0.74 2.40
C ARG A 144 -20.62 -0.90 3.60
N LEU A 145 -19.48 -1.51 3.40
CA LEU A 145 -18.47 -1.68 4.43
C LEU A 145 -17.68 -0.39 4.59
N TYR A 146 -17.40 -0.02 5.84
CA TYR A 146 -16.56 1.12 6.15
C TYR A 146 -15.13 0.65 6.41
N LEU A 147 -14.19 1.37 5.79
CA LEU A 147 -12.78 1.29 6.09
C LEU A 147 -12.41 2.50 6.95
N VAL A 148 -11.53 2.32 7.91
CA VAL A 148 -10.91 3.42 8.65
C VAL A 148 -9.43 3.40 8.35
N MET A 149 -8.89 4.56 7.96
CA MET A 149 -7.46 4.75 7.69
C MET A 149 -6.90 5.70 8.76
N PRO A 150 -6.26 5.17 9.80
CA PRO A 150 -5.63 6.00 10.82
C PRO A 150 -4.29 6.52 10.32
N SER A 151 -4.04 7.83 10.52
CA SER A 151 -2.74 8.46 10.28
C SER A 151 -2.15 8.15 8.91
N THR A 152 -2.82 8.58 7.84
CA THR A 152 -2.41 8.29 6.46
C THR A 152 -1.68 9.47 5.82
N VAL A 153 -0.80 9.18 4.88
CA VAL A 153 -0.17 10.16 3.97
C VAL A 153 -0.91 10.21 2.64
N ALA A 154 -0.92 11.38 2.01
CA ALA A 154 -1.44 11.53 0.66
C ALA A 154 -0.51 10.89 -0.36
N LEU A 155 -1.09 10.35 -1.43
CA LEU A 155 -0.39 9.80 -2.57
C LEU A 155 -0.54 10.69 -3.80
N GLU A 156 0.52 10.79 -4.58
CA GLU A 156 0.56 11.49 -5.86
C GLU A 156 0.44 10.49 -7.01
N GLN A 157 -0.36 10.83 -8.01
CA GLN A 157 -0.44 10.08 -9.25
C GLN A 157 0.47 10.73 -10.28
N GLU A 158 1.62 10.12 -10.56
CA GLU A 158 2.59 10.63 -11.53
C GLU A 158 2.06 10.58 -12.97
N PHE A 159 1.28 9.56 -13.27
CA PHE A 159 0.63 9.37 -14.57
C PHE A 159 -0.56 8.41 -14.44
N VAL A 160 -1.50 8.49 -15.35
CA VAL A 160 -2.60 7.52 -15.46
C VAL A 160 -2.17 6.30 -16.26
N SER A 161 -1.36 6.51 -17.31
CA SER A 161 -0.79 5.43 -18.13
C SER A 161 0.53 5.86 -18.73
N ARG A 162 1.52 4.98 -18.69
CA ARG A 162 2.83 5.17 -19.30
C ARG A 162 3.41 3.83 -19.77
N GLY A 163 3.49 3.64 -21.10
CA GLY A 163 3.85 2.35 -21.68
C GLY A 163 2.85 1.27 -21.33
N SER A 164 3.31 0.19 -20.73
CA SER A 164 2.47 -0.92 -20.26
C SER A 164 1.95 -0.75 -18.82
N ILE A 165 2.31 0.33 -18.12
CA ILE A 165 1.89 0.59 -16.74
C ILE A 165 0.69 1.52 -16.73
N SER A 166 -0.36 1.15 -16.00
CA SER A 166 -1.51 1.97 -15.68
C SER A 166 -1.68 2.15 -14.19
N THR A 167 -2.21 3.29 -13.76
CA THR A 167 -2.46 3.58 -12.35
C THR A 167 -3.91 3.96 -12.12
N ALA A 168 -4.45 3.57 -10.99
CA ALA A 168 -5.79 3.90 -10.56
C ALA A 168 -5.80 4.39 -9.11
N LYS A 169 -6.55 5.44 -8.86
CA LYS A 169 -6.85 5.92 -7.51
C LYS A 169 -7.96 5.06 -6.93
N LEU A 170 -7.78 4.55 -5.73
CA LEU A 170 -8.71 3.64 -5.08
C LEU A 170 -9.54 4.33 -4.01
N LEU A 171 -8.89 5.10 -3.14
CA LEU A 171 -9.51 5.74 -1.98
C LEU A 171 -9.16 7.23 -1.95
N TYR A 172 -10.11 8.02 -1.49
CA TYR A 172 -9.96 9.48 -1.38
C TYR A 172 -10.41 9.98 -0.01
N SER A 173 -9.87 11.11 0.42
CA SER A 173 -10.47 11.96 1.43
C SER A 173 -11.58 12.83 0.82
N THR A 174 -12.29 13.61 1.65
CA THR A 174 -13.25 14.61 1.14
C THR A 174 -12.52 15.88 0.67
N ASP A 175 -13.26 16.78 0.02
CA ASP A 175 -12.80 18.13 -0.33
C ASP A 175 -12.54 19.02 0.89
N ARG A 176 -12.97 18.58 2.08
CA ARG A 176 -12.80 19.28 3.36
C ARG A 176 -11.61 18.76 4.18
N SER A 177 -10.85 17.82 3.65
CA SER A 177 -9.60 17.39 4.23
C SER A 177 -8.49 18.43 4.05
N TYR A 178 -7.45 18.33 4.85
CA TYR A 178 -6.35 19.28 4.90
C TYR A 178 -5.06 18.60 5.33
N ASP A 179 -3.92 19.26 5.11
CA ASP A 179 -2.64 18.82 5.67
C ASP A 179 -2.62 19.10 7.18
N ALA A 180 -2.48 18.05 7.99
CA ALA A 180 -2.40 18.17 9.45
C ALA A 180 -1.19 19.00 9.93
N ASN A 181 -0.12 19.06 9.12
CA ASN A 181 1.10 19.79 9.44
C ASN A 181 1.05 21.25 8.94
N ASP A 182 0.20 21.55 7.95
CA ASP A 182 0.00 22.89 7.41
C ASP A 182 -1.48 23.16 7.10
N THR A 183 -2.24 23.57 8.11
CA THR A 183 -3.69 23.79 7.98
C THR A 183 -4.06 24.96 7.06
N ALA A 184 -3.11 25.79 6.67
CA ALA A 184 -3.28 26.87 5.70
C ALA A 184 -2.82 26.48 4.28
N GLY A 185 -2.19 25.30 4.14
CA GLY A 185 -1.68 24.75 2.91
C GLY A 185 -2.75 24.10 2.03
N GLU A 186 -2.37 23.01 1.38
CA GLU A 186 -3.25 22.28 0.47
C GLU A 186 -4.50 21.73 1.16
N SER A 187 -5.63 21.81 0.46
CA SER A 187 -6.88 21.16 0.84
C SER A 187 -7.23 20.05 -0.14
N GLY A 188 -7.98 19.05 0.36
CA GLY A 188 -8.39 17.87 -0.41
C GLY A 188 -9.30 18.17 -1.63
N PRO A 189 -9.74 17.13 -2.33
CA PRO A 189 -9.57 15.72 -1.90
C PRO A 189 -8.17 15.18 -2.17
N PHE A 190 -7.60 14.47 -1.20
CA PHE A 190 -6.34 13.77 -1.34
C PHE A 190 -6.56 12.30 -1.72
N THR A 191 -5.65 11.72 -2.49
CA THR A 191 -5.63 10.28 -2.77
C THR A 191 -4.99 9.55 -1.59
N LEU A 192 -5.65 8.53 -1.06
CA LEU A 192 -5.22 7.79 0.13
C LEU A 192 -4.77 6.37 -0.19
N ALA A 193 -5.23 5.81 -1.30
CA ALA A 193 -4.77 4.51 -1.80
C ALA A 193 -4.79 4.49 -3.33
N MET A 194 -3.81 3.81 -3.91
CA MET A 194 -3.64 3.66 -5.35
C MET A 194 -3.27 2.22 -5.71
N ALA A 195 -3.55 1.85 -6.94
CA ALA A 195 -3.02 0.65 -7.57
C ALA A 195 -2.24 1.04 -8.82
N ALA A 196 -1.18 0.27 -9.10
CA ALA A 196 -0.47 0.28 -10.37
C ALA A 196 -0.47 -1.13 -10.93
N GLU A 197 -0.69 -1.27 -12.21
CA GLU A 197 -0.72 -2.55 -12.92
C GLU A 197 0.11 -2.45 -14.19
N LYS A 198 0.92 -3.49 -14.42
CA LYS A 198 1.66 -3.65 -15.67
C LYS A 198 0.99 -4.76 -16.48
N THR A 199 0.54 -4.44 -17.67
CA THR A 199 -0.01 -5.41 -18.62
C THR A 199 1.09 -5.93 -19.52
N ASP A 200 1.16 -7.26 -19.66
CA ASP A 200 2.00 -7.89 -20.68
C ASP A 200 1.45 -7.51 -22.05
N GLY A 201 2.33 -6.98 -22.90
CA GLY A 201 2.00 -6.54 -24.25
C GLY A 201 1.82 -7.72 -25.21
#